data_7763284790465645b072d77538b811df
#
_entry.id   7763284790465645b072d77538b811df
#
_cell.length_a   1.000
_cell.length_b   1.000
_cell.length_c   1.000
_cell.angle_alpha   90.00
_cell.angle_beta   90.00
_cell.angle_gamma   90.00
#
_symmetry.space_group_name_H-M   'P 1'
#
loop_
_entity.id
_entity.type
_entity.pdbx_description
1 polymer ?
#
loop_
_entity_poly.entity_id
_entity_poly.type
_entity_poly.pdbx_seq_one_letter_code
_entity_poly.pdbx_strand_id
1 'polypeptide(L)'
;MLDLRSFFDNTFYLQNNPDVGVALANGKVSSGFDHFNRFGKFEGRDPNALFDTTYYLETNTDVAAAVEQNKTTAVDHFIRSGQFEGRDPNFLFDTAFYRSNNSDVAAAVQRNQLTFAEHYLKLGQFENRKPSQIFDPNYYLEKYPAVATAVSNGLVKSAFEHYVRFGLEERLAGAPPDPTENLNLAKSLGVLNGTQRVTDFVGNTEPVDIYSFILNSPSRLSVTLDGLSADADLELIQDINRSGLVGIDNLVGSSTNFGTASEQIVTSGLLPTGLYFVRVSQFQGDTNYNLTLASAPQSTSI
;
A
#
# COMPACT_ATOMS: atom_id res chain seq x y z
N MET A 1 7.65 9.95 25.06
CA MET A 1 8.38 9.27 23.97
C MET A 1 8.25 7.77 24.14
N LEU A 2 8.13 7.03 23.04
CA LEU A 2 8.04 5.57 23.05
C LEU A 2 9.34 4.96 23.59
N ASP A 3 9.20 4.01 24.49
CA ASP A 3 10.22 3.03 24.85
C ASP A 3 9.72 1.62 24.45
N LEU A 4 10.57 0.62 24.52
CA LEU A 4 10.24 -0.73 24.08
C LEU A 4 9.02 -1.30 24.82
N ARG A 5 8.83 -0.97 26.09
CA ARG A 5 7.72 -1.48 26.89
C ARG A 5 6.40 -0.79 26.55
N SER A 6 6.42 0.53 26.35
CA SER A 6 5.24 1.29 25.92
C SER A 6 4.86 1.07 24.47
N PHE A 7 5.80 0.60 23.66
CA PHE A 7 5.57 0.21 22.26
C PHE A 7 5.05 -1.22 22.13
N PHE A 8 5.25 -2.07 23.12
CA PHE A 8 4.85 -3.48 23.09
C PHE A 8 3.38 -3.68 23.48
N ASP A 9 2.67 -4.46 22.69
CA ASP A 9 1.29 -4.89 22.94
C ASP A 9 1.24 -6.38 23.28
N ASN A 10 1.03 -6.69 24.55
CA ASN A 10 1.04 -8.08 25.02
C ASN A 10 -0.11 -8.92 24.43
N THR A 11 -1.29 -8.30 24.24
CA THR A 11 -2.46 -9.01 23.68
C THR A 11 -2.24 -9.37 22.22
N PHE A 12 -1.86 -8.37 21.41
CA PHE A 12 -1.50 -8.58 20.02
C PHE A 12 -0.40 -9.64 19.87
N TYR A 13 0.67 -9.49 20.65
CA TYR A 13 1.83 -10.38 20.54
C TYR A 13 1.50 -11.85 20.85
N LEU A 14 0.76 -12.12 21.93
CA LEU A 14 0.39 -13.49 22.30
C LEU A 14 -0.64 -14.10 21.34
N GLN A 15 -1.52 -13.29 20.78
CA GLN A 15 -2.49 -13.76 19.78
C GLN A 15 -1.85 -14.11 18.44
N ASN A 16 -0.79 -13.38 18.05
CA ASN A 16 -0.05 -13.65 16.80
C ASN A 16 1.11 -14.65 16.98
N ASN A 17 1.44 -15.02 18.23
CA ASN A 17 2.51 -15.96 18.57
C ASN A 17 2.01 -17.04 19.56
N PRO A 18 1.19 -18.01 19.12
CA PRO A 18 0.63 -19.03 20.01
C PRO A 18 1.69 -19.88 20.73
N ASP A 19 2.85 -20.08 20.12
CA ASP A 19 4.02 -20.76 20.68
C ASP A 19 4.53 -20.07 21.96
N VAL A 20 4.46 -18.73 22.00
CA VAL A 20 4.84 -17.94 23.19
C VAL A 20 3.81 -18.16 24.31
N GLY A 21 2.52 -18.28 23.96
CA GLY A 21 1.47 -18.64 24.91
C GLY A 21 1.73 -20.00 25.58
N VAL A 22 2.17 -20.99 24.80
CA VAL A 22 2.59 -22.30 25.31
C VAL A 22 3.85 -22.17 26.19
N ALA A 23 4.84 -21.39 25.79
CA ALA A 23 6.05 -21.18 26.58
C ALA A 23 5.75 -20.51 27.92
N LEU A 24 4.81 -19.56 27.96
CA LEU A 24 4.32 -18.90 29.16
C LEU A 24 3.61 -19.90 30.10
N ALA A 25 2.71 -20.72 29.58
CA ALA A 25 2.00 -21.74 30.34
C ALA A 25 2.95 -22.78 30.97
N ASN A 26 4.08 -23.05 30.29
CA ASN A 26 5.12 -23.97 30.78
C ASN A 26 6.19 -23.29 31.66
N GLY A 27 6.03 -22.03 32.01
CA GLY A 27 6.97 -21.29 32.87
C GLY A 27 8.34 -21.02 32.24
N LYS A 28 8.49 -21.14 30.89
CA LYS A 28 9.75 -20.87 30.19
C LYS A 28 10.06 -19.39 30.04
N VAL A 29 9.00 -18.58 30.04
CA VAL A 29 9.07 -17.11 30.02
C VAL A 29 8.07 -16.55 31.03
N SER A 30 8.33 -15.36 31.54
CA SER A 30 7.48 -14.73 32.58
C SER A 30 6.33 -13.89 31.99
N SER A 31 6.42 -13.49 30.73
CA SER A 31 5.39 -12.73 30.02
C SER A 31 5.67 -12.72 28.51
N GLY A 32 4.70 -12.27 27.70
CA GLY A 32 4.93 -12.00 26.27
C GLY A 32 6.04 -10.97 26.07
N PHE A 33 6.10 -9.93 26.90
CA PHE A 33 7.15 -8.92 26.85
C PHE A 33 8.54 -9.51 27.19
N ASP A 34 8.64 -10.40 28.19
CA ASP A 34 9.89 -11.10 28.52
C ASP A 34 10.39 -11.91 27.32
N HIS A 35 9.49 -12.66 26.67
CA HIS A 35 9.84 -13.37 25.44
C HIS A 35 10.28 -12.42 24.34
N PHE A 36 9.49 -11.37 24.04
CA PHE A 36 9.81 -10.43 22.98
C PHE A 36 11.16 -9.75 23.18
N ASN A 37 11.42 -9.26 24.38
CA ASN A 37 12.67 -8.55 24.68
C ASN A 37 13.91 -9.45 24.60
N ARG A 38 13.78 -10.74 24.97
CA ARG A 38 14.92 -11.69 24.99
C ARG A 38 15.11 -12.42 23.66
N PHE A 39 14.03 -12.66 22.93
CA PHE A 39 14.04 -13.50 21.74
C PHE A 39 13.31 -12.82 20.57
N GLY A 40 12.04 -12.48 20.72
CA GLY A 40 11.13 -12.11 19.63
C GLY A 40 11.63 -10.97 18.76
N LYS A 41 12.23 -9.92 19.33
CA LYS A 41 12.79 -8.80 18.55
C LYS A 41 14.00 -9.19 17.70
N PHE A 42 14.70 -10.26 18.05
CA PHE A 42 15.82 -10.82 17.27
C PHE A 42 15.31 -11.85 16.24
N GLU A 43 14.14 -12.43 16.49
CA GLU A 43 13.45 -13.37 15.59
C GLU A 43 12.63 -12.63 14.51
N GLY A 44 12.57 -11.31 14.56
CA GLY A 44 11.80 -10.49 13.62
C GLY A 44 10.28 -10.52 13.89
N ARG A 45 9.84 -10.81 15.12
CA ARG A 45 8.43 -10.79 15.48
C ARG A 45 7.95 -9.37 15.74
N ASP A 46 6.70 -9.09 15.35
CA ASP A 46 6.12 -7.77 15.50
C ASP A 46 5.62 -7.51 16.92
N PRO A 47 5.95 -6.36 17.53
CA PRO A 47 5.57 -6.04 18.91
C PRO A 47 4.11 -5.58 19.06
N ASN A 48 3.50 -5.05 18.01
CA ASN A 48 2.15 -4.50 17.96
C ASN A 48 1.68 -4.37 16.50
N ALA A 49 0.41 -4.01 16.27
CA ALA A 49 -0.16 -3.88 14.92
C ALA A 49 0.44 -2.73 14.09
N LEU A 50 1.07 -1.72 14.72
CA LEU A 50 1.66 -0.58 14.00
C LEU A 50 3.05 -0.88 13.43
N PHE A 51 3.76 -1.90 13.91
CA PHE A 51 5.13 -2.16 13.50
C PHE A 51 5.25 -3.53 12.82
N ASP A 52 5.58 -3.50 11.55
CA ASP A 52 5.89 -4.67 10.72
C ASP A 52 7.40 -4.73 10.51
N THR A 53 8.04 -5.70 11.14
CA THR A 53 9.51 -5.88 11.11
C THR A 53 10.01 -6.17 9.70
N THR A 54 9.27 -6.96 8.93
CA THR A 54 9.64 -7.33 7.56
C THR A 54 9.60 -6.11 6.65
N TYR A 55 8.47 -5.41 6.62
CA TYR A 55 8.32 -4.17 5.85
C TYR A 55 9.39 -3.15 6.22
N TYR A 56 9.63 -2.95 7.53
CA TYR A 56 10.59 -1.97 7.99
C TYR A 56 12.02 -2.26 7.53
N LEU A 57 12.42 -3.52 7.49
CA LEU A 57 13.75 -3.92 7.00
C LEU A 57 13.85 -3.88 5.48
N GLU A 58 12.78 -4.24 4.76
CA GLU A 58 12.74 -4.18 3.29
C GLU A 58 12.82 -2.74 2.77
N THR A 59 12.16 -1.80 3.44
CA THR A 59 12.15 -0.39 3.05
C THR A 59 13.33 0.42 3.59
N ASN A 60 14.07 -0.11 4.58
CA ASN A 60 15.22 0.55 5.21
C ASN A 60 16.47 -0.33 5.14
N THR A 61 17.08 -0.41 3.95
CA THR A 61 18.24 -1.30 3.69
C THR A 61 19.48 -1.00 4.54
N ASP A 62 19.65 0.25 4.99
CA ASP A 62 20.68 0.66 5.93
C ASP A 62 20.48 0.01 7.31
N VAL A 63 19.21 -0.08 7.76
CA VAL A 63 18.84 -0.74 9.01
C VAL A 63 18.98 -2.26 8.88
N ALA A 64 18.53 -2.83 7.76
CA ALA A 64 18.69 -4.26 7.48
C ALA A 64 20.16 -4.68 7.58
N ALA A 65 21.08 -3.93 6.96
CA ALA A 65 22.53 -4.18 7.04
C ALA A 65 23.06 -4.06 8.48
N ALA A 66 22.53 -3.16 9.30
CA ALA A 66 22.92 -3.03 10.70
C ALA A 66 22.40 -4.19 11.55
N VAL A 67 21.21 -4.71 11.26
CA VAL A 67 20.62 -5.88 11.92
C VAL A 67 21.41 -7.14 11.59
N GLU A 68 21.78 -7.37 10.33
CA GLU A 68 22.63 -8.49 9.90
C GLU A 68 23.99 -8.50 10.63
N GLN A 69 24.53 -7.31 10.95
CA GLN A 69 25.74 -7.14 11.70
C GLN A 69 25.54 -7.22 13.23
N ASN A 70 24.35 -7.55 13.71
CA ASN A 70 23.97 -7.59 15.13
C ASN A 70 24.22 -6.28 15.90
N LYS A 71 24.17 -5.12 15.22
CA LYS A 71 24.35 -3.80 15.83
C LYS A 71 23.08 -3.25 16.47
N THR A 72 21.93 -3.69 15.97
CA THR A 72 20.59 -3.27 16.43
C THR A 72 19.56 -4.34 16.08
N THR A 73 18.30 -4.15 16.52
CA THR A 73 17.13 -4.83 15.95
C THR A 73 16.27 -3.80 15.21
N ALA A 74 15.36 -4.23 14.33
CA ALA A 74 14.46 -3.33 13.62
C ALA A 74 13.70 -2.44 14.59
N VAL A 75 13.10 -3.03 15.63
CA VAL A 75 12.29 -2.30 16.63
C VAL A 75 13.16 -1.36 17.49
N ASP A 76 14.36 -1.77 17.90
CA ASP A 76 15.25 -0.91 18.68
C ASP A 76 15.72 0.30 17.84
N HIS A 77 15.99 0.10 16.54
CA HIS A 77 16.28 1.19 15.62
C HIS A 77 15.10 2.15 15.47
N PHE A 78 13.90 1.62 15.21
CA PHE A 78 12.70 2.45 15.05
C PHE A 78 12.45 3.31 16.29
N ILE A 79 12.51 2.72 17.50
CA ILE A 79 12.27 3.44 18.74
C ILE A 79 13.31 4.53 18.98
N ARG A 80 14.59 4.26 18.68
CA ARG A 80 15.69 5.21 18.97
C ARG A 80 15.86 6.30 17.90
N SER A 81 15.60 5.98 16.67
CA SER A 81 15.91 6.83 15.51
C SER A 81 14.75 6.94 14.53
N GLY A 82 14.23 5.83 13.98
CA GLY A 82 13.31 5.80 12.85
C GLY A 82 12.06 6.64 13.05
N GLN A 83 11.44 6.60 14.24
CA GLN A 83 10.27 7.42 14.54
C GLN A 83 10.52 8.94 14.52
N PHE A 84 11.78 9.37 14.70
CA PHE A 84 12.19 10.79 14.63
C PHE A 84 12.64 11.17 13.22
N GLU A 85 13.13 10.20 12.46
CA GLU A 85 13.54 10.35 11.05
C GLU A 85 12.34 10.37 10.10
N GLY A 86 11.15 10.06 10.61
CA GLY A 86 9.93 9.98 9.81
C GLY A 86 9.84 8.71 8.95
N ARG A 87 10.52 7.63 9.36
CA ARG A 87 10.42 6.33 8.70
C ARG A 87 9.08 5.67 9.02
N ASP A 88 8.49 5.05 8.04
CA ASP A 88 7.20 4.39 8.18
C ASP A 88 7.35 3.03 8.89
N PRO A 89 6.58 2.76 9.95
CA PRO A 89 6.67 1.52 10.71
C PRO A 89 6.05 0.31 10.00
N ASN A 90 5.09 0.55 9.09
CA ASN A 90 4.47 -0.44 8.22
C ASN A 90 3.88 0.25 6.97
N PHE A 91 3.41 -0.53 5.99
CA PHE A 91 2.89 -0.01 4.73
C PHE A 91 1.53 0.73 4.86
N LEU A 92 0.80 0.53 5.97
CA LEU A 92 -0.48 1.20 6.25
C LEU A 92 -0.32 2.55 6.96
N PHE A 93 0.87 2.88 7.46
CA PHE A 93 1.14 4.12 8.16
C PHE A 93 2.18 4.95 7.40
N ASP A 94 1.71 5.97 6.71
CA ASP A 94 2.53 6.96 6.01
C ASP A 94 2.74 8.19 6.91
N THR A 95 3.94 8.37 7.39
CA THR A 95 4.32 9.46 8.31
C THR A 95 4.15 10.84 7.65
N ALA A 96 4.41 10.97 6.35
CA ALA A 96 4.27 12.22 5.62
C ALA A 96 2.79 12.58 5.42
N PHE A 97 1.97 11.60 5.02
CA PHE A 97 0.51 11.76 4.95
C PHE A 97 -0.08 12.11 6.31
N TYR A 98 0.28 11.37 7.36
CA TYR A 98 -0.24 11.60 8.71
C TYR A 98 0.10 13.00 9.23
N ARG A 99 1.33 13.47 8.97
CA ARG A 99 1.78 14.84 9.27
C ARG A 99 0.94 15.90 8.55
N SER A 100 0.72 15.73 7.26
CA SER A 100 0.01 16.74 6.43
C SER A 100 -1.48 16.83 6.78
N ASN A 101 -2.09 15.72 7.23
CA ASN A 101 -3.50 15.64 7.54
C ASN A 101 -3.85 15.87 9.04
N ASN A 102 -2.84 16.04 9.92
CA ASN A 102 -3.02 16.21 11.35
C ASN A 102 -2.17 17.38 11.89
N SER A 103 -2.58 18.61 11.59
CA SER A 103 -1.83 19.83 11.96
C SER A 103 -1.66 20.01 13.47
N ASP A 104 -2.62 19.56 14.28
CA ASP A 104 -2.56 19.52 15.73
C ASP A 104 -1.43 18.61 16.24
N VAL A 105 -1.31 17.41 15.64
CA VAL A 105 -0.24 16.45 15.93
C VAL A 105 1.11 16.99 15.46
N ALA A 106 1.16 17.57 14.24
CA ALA A 106 2.39 18.17 13.71
C ALA A 106 2.92 19.28 14.65
N ALA A 107 2.05 20.11 15.19
CA ALA A 107 2.42 21.13 16.15
C ALA A 107 2.95 20.54 17.48
N ALA A 108 2.40 19.41 17.94
CA ALA A 108 2.89 18.72 19.14
C ALA A 108 4.26 18.06 18.90
N VAL A 109 4.47 17.46 17.70
CA VAL A 109 5.77 16.89 17.29
C VAL A 109 6.84 17.97 17.21
N GLN A 110 6.55 19.13 16.63
CA GLN A 110 7.48 20.29 16.60
C GLN A 110 7.90 20.77 18.00
N ARG A 111 7.05 20.59 18.99
CA ARG A 111 7.37 20.90 20.41
C ARG A 111 8.07 19.77 21.15
N ASN A 112 8.46 18.70 20.44
CA ASN A 112 9.09 17.48 21.00
C ASN A 112 8.24 16.80 22.10
N GLN A 113 6.91 16.90 22.02
CA GLN A 113 6.00 16.30 23.01
C GLN A 113 5.77 14.82 22.73
N LEU A 114 5.77 14.43 21.45
CA LEU A 114 5.56 13.04 20.97
C LEU A 114 6.08 12.90 19.54
N THR A 115 6.02 11.68 18.97
CA THR A 115 6.23 11.42 17.54
C THR A 115 4.89 11.07 16.86
N PHE A 116 4.86 11.07 15.52
CA PHE A 116 3.64 10.70 14.77
C PHE A 116 3.22 9.26 15.07
N ALA A 117 4.16 8.32 15.10
CA ALA A 117 3.90 6.93 15.46
C ALA A 117 3.40 6.80 16.92
N GLU A 118 4.01 7.54 17.85
CA GLU A 118 3.54 7.55 19.24
C GLU A 118 2.10 8.07 19.38
N HIS A 119 1.78 9.17 18.68
CA HIS A 119 0.41 9.69 18.67
C HIS A 119 -0.56 8.65 18.12
N TYR A 120 -0.25 8.07 16.94
CA TYR A 120 -1.15 7.10 16.33
C TYR A 120 -1.38 5.88 17.21
N LEU A 121 -0.30 5.31 17.75
CA LEU A 121 -0.37 4.13 18.60
C LEU A 121 -1.22 4.37 19.87
N LYS A 122 -1.10 5.55 20.48
CA LYS A 122 -1.74 5.84 21.77
C LYS A 122 -3.13 6.49 21.65
N LEU A 123 -3.37 7.25 20.59
CA LEU A 123 -4.56 8.09 20.42
C LEU A 123 -5.19 7.93 19.03
N GLY A 124 -4.43 8.18 17.96
CA GLY A 124 -4.95 8.34 16.61
C GLY A 124 -5.76 7.15 16.09
N GLN A 125 -5.35 5.91 16.38
CA GLN A 125 -6.10 4.73 16.00
C GLN A 125 -7.46 4.61 16.71
N PHE A 126 -7.61 5.17 17.91
CA PHE A 126 -8.86 5.20 18.68
C PHE A 126 -9.74 6.41 18.31
N GLU A 127 -9.14 7.45 17.77
CA GLU A 127 -9.81 8.62 17.21
C GLU A 127 -10.24 8.41 15.76
N ASN A 128 -10.01 7.22 15.20
CA ASN A 128 -10.25 6.88 13.80
C ASN A 128 -9.54 7.83 12.81
N ARG A 129 -8.36 8.35 13.17
CA ARG A 129 -7.56 9.15 12.23
C ARG A 129 -6.99 8.27 11.14
N LYS A 130 -7.05 8.74 9.90
CA LYS A 130 -6.46 8.04 8.75
C LYS A 130 -4.95 7.99 8.89
N PRO A 131 -4.31 6.81 8.90
CA PRO A 131 -2.85 6.70 8.96
C PRO A 131 -2.19 6.90 7.58
N SER A 132 -2.92 6.66 6.49
CA SER A 132 -2.47 6.79 5.11
C SER A 132 -3.66 6.96 4.16
N GLN A 133 -3.40 7.09 2.86
CA GLN A 133 -4.46 7.13 1.83
C GLN A 133 -5.17 5.76 1.69
N ILE A 134 -4.45 4.66 1.90
CA ILE A 134 -4.96 3.29 1.67
C ILE A 134 -5.76 2.70 2.83
N PHE A 135 -5.85 3.41 3.98
CA PHE A 135 -6.68 2.98 5.10
C PHE A 135 -7.47 4.13 5.72
N ASP A 136 -8.80 4.01 5.68
CA ASP A 136 -9.75 4.92 6.33
C ASP A 136 -10.55 4.16 7.38
N PRO A 137 -10.26 4.35 8.68
CA PRO A 137 -10.96 3.65 9.75
C PRO A 137 -12.48 3.87 9.75
N ASN A 138 -12.96 5.06 9.40
CA ASN A 138 -14.39 5.36 9.38
C ASN A 138 -15.10 4.61 8.26
N TYR A 139 -14.54 4.66 7.04
CA TYR A 139 -15.04 3.86 5.91
C TYR A 139 -15.05 2.37 6.24
N TYR A 140 -13.97 1.87 6.84
CA TYR A 140 -13.83 0.46 7.18
C TYR A 140 -14.90 -0.01 8.19
N LEU A 141 -15.12 0.76 9.25
CA LEU A 141 -16.14 0.45 10.26
C LEU A 141 -17.57 0.58 9.73
N GLU A 142 -17.83 1.55 8.84
CA GLU A 142 -19.13 1.70 8.18
C GLU A 142 -19.40 0.54 7.23
N LYS A 143 -18.42 0.17 6.42
CA LYS A 143 -18.54 -0.91 5.43
C LYS A 143 -18.65 -2.30 6.07
N TYR A 144 -18.02 -2.50 7.22
CA TYR A 144 -18.00 -3.78 7.94
C TYR A 144 -18.58 -3.66 9.36
N PRO A 145 -19.91 -3.65 9.53
CA PRO A 145 -20.56 -3.47 10.85
C PRO A 145 -20.17 -4.52 11.90
N ALA A 146 -19.82 -5.74 11.46
CA ALA A 146 -19.31 -6.79 12.34
C ALA A 146 -17.98 -6.39 12.99
N VAL A 147 -17.11 -5.69 12.25
CA VAL A 147 -15.85 -5.15 12.76
C VAL A 147 -16.12 -4.03 13.77
N ALA A 148 -17.05 -3.12 13.45
CA ALA A 148 -17.46 -2.06 14.39
C ALA A 148 -17.97 -2.66 15.71
N THR A 149 -18.73 -3.75 15.64
CA THR A 149 -19.19 -4.49 16.82
C THR A 149 -18.02 -5.14 17.58
N ALA A 150 -17.06 -5.74 16.88
CA ALA A 150 -15.88 -6.34 17.51
C ALA A 150 -15.03 -5.28 18.25
N VAL A 151 -14.84 -4.11 17.65
CA VAL A 151 -14.14 -2.97 18.29
C VAL A 151 -14.91 -2.49 19.53
N SER A 152 -16.22 -2.29 19.42
CA SER A 152 -17.05 -1.80 20.55
C SER A 152 -17.09 -2.80 21.72
N ASN A 153 -16.98 -4.10 21.43
CA ASN A 153 -16.95 -5.16 22.46
C ASN A 153 -15.52 -5.42 22.99
N GLY A 154 -14.50 -4.71 22.50
CA GLY A 154 -13.12 -4.87 22.94
C GLY A 154 -12.45 -6.18 22.50
N LEU A 155 -13.01 -6.87 21.47
CA LEU A 155 -12.41 -8.08 20.89
C LEU A 155 -11.15 -7.73 20.09
N VAL A 156 -11.11 -6.56 19.48
CA VAL A 156 -9.97 -5.88 18.89
C VAL A 156 -9.94 -4.44 19.37
N LYS A 157 -8.77 -3.81 19.43
CA LYS A 157 -8.62 -2.47 20.01
C LYS A 157 -9.11 -1.36 19.08
N SER A 158 -8.95 -1.55 17.78
CA SER A 158 -9.26 -0.54 16.77
C SER A 158 -9.56 -1.18 15.40
N ALA A 159 -10.13 -0.37 14.50
CA ALA A 159 -10.29 -0.75 13.09
C ALA A 159 -8.93 -1.09 12.45
N PHE A 160 -7.88 -0.34 12.80
CA PHE A 160 -6.52 -0.57 12.29
C PHE A 160 -5.98 -1.95 12.72
N GLU A 161 -6.08 -2.29 14.03
CA GLU A 161 -5.66 -3.62 14.49
C GLU A 161 -6.42 -4.75 13.81
N HIS A 162 -7.75 -4.59 13.63
CA HIS A 162 -8.55 -5.59 12.93
C HIS A 162 -8.06 -5.77 11.48
N TYR A 163 -7.82 -4.65 10.78
CA TYR A 163 -7.40 -4.69 9.37
C TYR A 163 -6.04 -5.39 9.21
N VAL A 164 -5.06 -5.06 10.06
CA VAL A 164 -3.73 -5.69 10.06
C VAL A 164 -3.83 -7.20 10.32
N ARG A 165 -4.66 -7.62 11.27
CA ARG A 165 -4.72 -9.02 11.71
C ARG A 165 -5.57 -9.93 10.82
N PHE A 166 -6.62 -9.39 10.24
CA PHE A 166 -7.65 -10.16 9.54
C PHE A 166 -7.99 -9.57 8.18
N GLY A 167 -8.18 -8.25 8.12
CA GLY A 167 -8.71 -7.57 6.95
C GLY A 167 -7.85 -7.74 5.69
N LEU A 168 -6.52 -7.78 5.85
CA LEU A 168 -5.59 -8.01 4.75
C LEU A 168 -5.72 -9.44 4.21
N GLU A 169 -5.75 -10.45 5.07
CA GLU A 169 -5.91 -11.85 4.67
C GLU A 169 -7.29 -12.10 4.05
N GLU A 170 -8.34 -11.50 4.61
CA GLU A 170 -9.70 -11.57 4.10
C GLU A 170 -9.93 -10.66 2.87
N ARG A 171 -8.93 -9.89 2.46
CA ARG A 171 -8.99 -8.93 1.34
C ARG A 171 -10.13 -7.90 1.47
N LEU A 172 -10.34 -7.42 2.68
CA LEU A 172 -11.32 -6.37 2.94
C LEU A 172 -10.81 -5.02 2.41
N ALA A 173 -11.69 -4.19 1.87
CA ALA A 173 -11.30 -2.85 1.42
C ALA A 173 -11.04 -1.93 2.62
N GLY A 174 -9.82 -1.46 2.78
CA GLY A 174 -9.40 -0.59 3.88
C GLY A 174 -9.83 0.87 3.73
N ALA A 175 -9.99 1.35 2.50
CA ALA A 175 -10.42 2.71 2.17
C ALA A 175 -11.42 2.70 1.01
N PRO A 176 -12.17 3.80 0.78
CA PRO A 176 -12.92 3.98 -0.44
C PRO A 176 -11.97 3.81 -1.62
N PRO A 177 -12.39 3.12 -2.70
CA PRO A 177 -11.58 3.10 -3.90
C PRO A 177 -11.35 4.54 -4.36
N ASP A 178 -10.10 4.92 -4.55
CA ASP A 178 -9.75 6.16 -5.22
C ASP A 178 -10.29 6.06 -6.65
N PRO A 179 -11.12 6.99 -7.11
CA PRO A 179 -11.59 6.97 -8.49
C PRO A 179 -10.45 6.92 -9.51
N THR A 180 -9.31 7.51 -9.17
CA THR A 180 -8.10 7.53 -10.02
C THR A 180 -7.32 6.22 -10.03
N GLU A 181 -7.63 5.29 -9.10
CA GLU A 181 -6.99 3.98 -8.95
C GLU A 181 -7.99 2.82 -9.11
N ASN A 182 -9.28 3.13 -9.31
CA ASN A 182 -10.33 2.12 -9.34
C ASN A 182 -10.50 1.52 -10.74
N LEU A 183 -9.91 0.36 -10.97
CA LEU A 183 -10.00 -0.39 -12.23
C LEU A 183 -11.44 -0.80 -12.60
N ASN A 184 -12.37 -0.86 -11.63
CA ASN A 184 -13.77 -1.17 -11.90
C ASN A 184 -14.52 -0.01 -12.59
N LEU A 185 -13.95 1.19 -12.58
CA LEU A 185 -14.49 2.37 -13.30
C LEU A 185 -13.95 2.49 -14.73
N ALA A 186 -13.08 1.57 -15.17
CA ALA A 186 -12.45 1.61 -16.46
C ALA A 186 -13.45 1.65 -17.62
N LYS A 187 -13.24 2.55 -18.58
CA LYS A 187 -13.96 2.64 -19.84
C LYS A 187 -13.62 1.39 -20.69
N SER A 188 -14.58 0.51 -20.96
CA SER A 188 -14.31 -0.76 -21.66
C SER A 188 -14.06 -0.55 -23.16
N LEU A 189 -12.94 -1.04 -23.65
CA LEU A 189 -12.61 -1.10 -25.07
C LEU A 189 -12.96 -2.47 -25.73
N GLY A 190 -13.41 -3.45 -24.91
CA GLY A 190 -13.74 -4.79 -25.36
C GLY A 190 -12.52 -5.62 -25.68
N VAL A 191 -12.64 -6.51 -26.69
CA VAL A 191 -11.54 -7.39 -27.13
C VAL A 191 -10.58 -6.59 -28.02
N LEU A 192 -9.31 -6.55 -27.64
CA LEU A 192 -8.28 -5.94 -28.48
C LEU A 192 -7.84 -6.91 -29.57
N ASN A 193 -8.24 -6.60 -30.81
CA ASN A 193 -7.89 -7.37 -31.98
C ASN A 193 -7.25 -6.43 -33.03
N GLY A 194 -5.94 -6.47 -33.14
CA GLY A 194 -5.17 -5.52 -33.95
C GLY A 194 -4.98 -4.17 -33.26
N THR A 195 -5.36 -3.07 -33.92
CA THR A 195 -5.15 -1.70 -33.42
C THR A 195 -6.44 -1.03 -33.04
N GLN A 196 -6.47 -0.41 -31.87
CA GLN A 196 -7.56 0.39 -31.34
C GLN A 196 -7.06 1.78 -30.96
N ARG A 197 -7.89 2.81 -31.17
CA ARG A 197 -7.55 4.21 -30.87
C ARG A 197 -8.64 4.88 -30.07
N VAL A 198 -8.23 5.70 -29.11
CA VAL A 198 -9.09 6.55 -28.29
C VAL A 198 -8.51 7.95 -28.30
N THR A 199 -9.38 8.96 -28.32
CA THR A 199 -9.01 10.36 -28.10
C THR A 199 -9.78 10.84 -26.90
N ASP A 200 -9.10 11.42 -25.92
CA ASP A 200 -9.73 11.89 -24.67
C ASP A 200 -8.86 13.03 -24.06
N PHE A 201 -9.12 13.36 -22.81
CA PHE A 201 -8.52 14.49 -22.10
C PHE A 201 -8.17 14.09 -20.67
N VAL A 202 -7.00 14.56 -20.18
CA VAL A 202 -6.69 14.57 -18.74
C VAL A 202 -6.26 15.98 -18.31
N GLY A 203 -6.63 16.35 -17.09
CA GLY A 203 -6.35 17.67 -16.55
C GLY A 203 -6.88 17.85 -15.13
N ASN A 204 -6.85 19.07 -14.61
CA ASN A 204 -7.22 19.37 -13.22
C ASN A 204 -8.65 18.96 -12.83
N THR A 205 -9.57 18.84 -13.80
CA THR A 205 -10.96 18.43 -13.59
C THR A 205 -11.18 16.93 -13.78
N GLU A 206 -10.31 16.26 -14.52
CA GLU A 206 -10.33 14.84 -14.82
C GLU A 206 -8.88 14.34 -14.87
N PRO A 207 -8.27 14.07 -13.70
CA PRO A 207 -6.82 13.83 -13.63
C PRO A 207 -6.39 12.45 -14.14
N VAL A 208 -7.32 11.52 -14.32
CA VAL A 208 -7.02 10.13 -14.72
C VAL A 208 -8.12 9.53 -15.57
N ASP A 209 -7.71 8.88 -16.65
CA ASP A 209 -8.53 7.97 -17.44
C ASP A 209 -8.04 6.54 -17.31
N ILE A 210 -8.96 5.61 -17.12
CA ILE A 210 -8.66 4.18 -17.11
C ILE A 210 -9.48 3.47 -18.19
N TYR A 211 -8.79 2.69 -19.02
CA TYR A 211 -9.40 1.86 -20.07
C TYR A 211 -9.15 0.39 -19.78
N SER A 212 -10.15 -0.47 -20.03
CA SER A 212 -9.99 -1.92 -19.93
C SER A 212 -10.11 -2.57 -21.30
N PHE A 213 -9.33 -3.63 -21.55
CA PHE A 213 -9.39 -4.44 -22.77
C PHE A 213 -9.06 -5.90 -22.48
N ILE A 214 -9.48 -6.79 -23.37
CA ILE A 214 -9.28 -8.24 -23.24
C ILE A 214 -8.32 -8.72 -24.34
N LEU A 215 -7.31 -9.50 -23.98
CA LEU A 215 -6.52 -10.31 -24.90
C LEU A 215 -7.07 -11.73 -24.94
N ASN A 216 -7.60 -12.16 -26.09
CA ASN A 216 -8.14 -13.53 -26.29
C ASN A 216 -7.06 -14.54 -26.71
N SER A 217 -5.87 -14.08 -27.06
CA SER A 217 -4.70 -14.91 -27.36
C SER A 217 -3.44 -14.27 -26.82
N PRO A 218 -2.39 -15.05 -26.47
CA PRO A 218 -1.11 -14.49 -26.09
C PRO A 218 -0.59 -13.55 -27.16
N SER A 219 -0.30 -12.29 -26.77
CA SER A 219 0.02 -11.22 -27.71
C SER A 219 1.13 -10.32 -27.21
N ARG A 220 1.95 -9.81 -28.12
CA ARG A 220 2.76 -8.62 -27.83
C ARG A 220 1.89 -7.38 -27.91
N LEU A 221 2.12 -6.44 -27.00
CA LEU A 221 1.36 -5.21 -26.94
C LEU A 221 2.28 -4.00 -27.13
N SER A 222 1.80 -3.03 -27.90
CA SER A 222 2.33 -1.67 -27.96
C SER A 222 1.22 -0.71 -27.57
N VAL A 223 1.47 0.13 -26.58
CA VAL A 223 0.58 1.20 -26.15
C VAL A 223 1.32 2.51 -26.35
N THR A 224 0.71 3.45 -27.05
CA THR A 224 1.29 4.78 -27.32
C THR A 224 0.30 5.85 -26.95
N LEU A 225 0.78 6.88 -26.24
CA LEU A 225 0.06 8.09 -25.90
C LEU A 225 0.76 9.26 -26.61
N ASP A 226 0.07 9.95 -27.50
CA ASP A 226 0.62 11.07 -28.27
C ASP A 226 -0.36 12.24 -28.38
N GLY A 227 0.08 13.33 -29.03
CA GLY A 227 -0.73 14.53 -29.21
C GLY A 227 -0.82 15.40 -27.96
N LEU A 228 0.09 15.21 -27.01
CA LEU A 228 0.11 15.92 -25.74
C LEU A 228 0.44 17.41 -25.90
N SER A 229 -0.29 18.26 -25.18
CA SER A 229 -0.01 19.69 -25.01
C SER A 229 0.52 20.04 -23.61
N ALA A 230 0.48 19.08 -22.68
CA ALA A 230 1.01 19.13 -21.33
C ALA A 230 1.49 17.73 -20.92
N ASP A 231 2.03 17.59 -19.72
CA ASP A 231 2.67 16.37 -19.24
C ASP A 231 1.64 15.35 -18.71
N ALA A 232 1.65 14.15 -19.30
CA ALA A 232 0.79 13.03 -18.87
C ALA A 232 1.52 11.70 -18.99
N ASP A 233 1.31 10.83 -18.01
CA ASP A 233 1.94 9.53 -17.86
C ASP A 233 1.07 8.37 -18.34
N LEU A 234 1.71 7.27 -18.72
CA LEU A 234 1.07 6.06 -19.23
C LEU A 234 1.46 4.84 -18.43
N GLU A 235 0.47 4.04 -18.02
CA GLU A 235 0.67 2.77 -17.34
C GLU A 235 -0.13 1.64 -18.01
N LEU A 236 0.47 0.45 -18.07
CA LEU A 236 -0.17 -0.81 -18.47
C LEU A 236 -0.24 -1.72 -17.27
N ILE A 237 -1.44 -2.20 -16.95
CA ILE A 237 -1.77 -2.89 -15.70
C ILE A 237 -2.47 -4.22 -16.02
N GLN A 238 -2.15 -5.26 -15.23
CA GLN A 238 -2.91 -6.51 -15.18
C GLN A 238 -3.32 -6.77 -13.73
N ASP A 239 -4.62 -6.69 -13.41
CA ASP A 239 -5.12 -6.94 -12.05
C ASP A 239 -5.06 -8.44 -11.71
N ILE A 240 -3.85 -8.93 -11.40
CA ILE A 240 -3.56 -10.34 -11.13
C ILE A 240 -4.23 -10.79 -9.83
N ASN A 241 -4.25 -9.93 -8.83
CA ASN A 241 -4.81 -10.20 -7.50
C ASN A 241 -6.32 -9.94 -7.43
N ARG A 242 -6.91 -9.42 -8.51
CA ARG A 242 -8.35 -9.07 -8.62
C ARG A 242 -8.81 -8.10 -7.53
N SER A 243 -7.95 -7.19 -7.13
CA SER A 243 -8.26 -6.14 -6.17
C SER A 243 -9.23 -5.10 -6.73
N GLY A 244 -9.25 -4.93 -8.05
CA GLY A 244 -9.92 -3.84 -8.72
C GLY A 244 -9.24 -2.49 -8.50
N LEU A 245 -8.00 -2.47 -8.03
CA LEU A 245 -7.22 -1.27 -7.76
C LEU A 245 -5.88 -1.32 -8.50
N VAL A 246 -5.38 -0.14 -8.87
CA VAL A 246 -4.01 0.02 -9.35
C VAL A 246 -3.06 -0.29 -8.17
N GLY A 247 -2.08 -1.14 -8.40
CA GLY A 247 -1.07 -1.49 -7.40
C GLY A 247 0.24 -1.86 -8.06
N ILE A 248 1.34 -1.75 -7.33
CA ILE A 248 2.69 -2.02 -7.84
C ILE A 248 2.85 -3.45 -8.36
N ASP A 249 2.15 -4.41 -7.74
CA ASP A 249 2.17 -5.82 -8.13
C ASP A 249 1.39 -6.10 -9.42
N ASN A 250 0.61 -5.12 -9.88
CA ASN A 250 -0.23 -5.21 -11.08
C ASN A 250 0.39 -4.52 -12.29
N LEU A 251 1.50 -3.78 -12.11
CA LEU A 251 2.13 -3.00 -13.17
C LEU A 251 2.86 -3.91 -14.16
N VAL A 252 2.45 -3.88 -15.42
CA VAL A 252 3.10 -4.57 -16.55
C VAL A 252 4.18 -3.68 -17.18
N GLY A 253 3.95 -2.38 -17.22
CA GLY A 253 4.88 -1.38 -17.72
C GLY A 253 4.38 0.04 -17.51
N SER A 254 5.30 1.00 -17.53
CA SER A 254 5.02 2.44 -17.45
C SER A 254 5.91 3.23 -18.39
N SER A 255 5.47 4.42 -18.74
CA SER A 255 6.23 5.43 -19.48
C SER A 255 5.89 6.79 -18.91
N THR A 256 6.93 7.59 -18.55
CA THR A 256 6.82 8.86 -17.82
C THR A 256 7.83 9.87 -18.37
N ASN A 257 7.74 10.17 -19.67
CA ASN A 257 8.59 11.15 -20.32
C ASN A 257 8.12 12.57 -19.99
N PHE A 258 9.04 13.47 -19.75
CA PHE A 258 8.69 14.84 -19.37
C PHE A 258 8.05 15.66 -20.51
N GLY A 259 7.06 16.47 -20.13
CA GLY A 259 6.45 17.50 -20.96
C GLY A 259 5.50 16.93 -22.00
N THR A 260 5.64 17.35 -23.26
CA THR A 260 4.76 16.94 -24.36
C THR A 260 5.30 15.78 -25.19
N ALA A 261 6.35 15.10 -24.68
CA ALA A 261 6.89 13.92 -25.34
C ALA A 261 5.87 12.77 -25.31
N SER A 262 5.81 11.99 -26.39
CA SER A 262 4.90 10.84 -26.44
C SER A 262 5.34 9.75 -25.46
N GLU A 263 4.35 9.12 -24.81
CA GLU A 263 4.57 7.96 -23.97
C GLU A 263 4.43 6.67 -24.77
N GLN A 264 5.27 5.68 -24.50
CA GLN A 264 5.20 4.39 -25.17
C GLN A 264 5.59 3.23 -24.27
N ILE A 265 4.75 2.20 -24.26
CA ILE A 265 5.02 0.92 -23.62
C ILE A 265 5.00 -0.15 -24.70
N VAL A 266 6.11 -0.89 -24.83
CA VAL A 266 6.20 -2.06 -25.71
C VAL A 266 6.60 -3.26 -24.88
N THR A 267 5.75 -4.31 -24.88
CA THR A 267 6.05 -5.51 -24.09
C THR A 267 7.19 -6.32 -24.71
N SER A 268 8.16 -6.72 -23.91
CA SER A 268 9.31 -7.53 -24.35
C SER A 268 8.93 -8.96 -24.74
N GLY A 269 7.85 -9.49 -24.15
CA GLY A 269 7.31 -10.82 -24.35
C GLY A 269 5.84 -10.82 -24.74
N LEU A 270 5.29 -12.04 -24.89
CA LEU A 270 3.85 -12.24 -25.05
C LEU A 270 3.17 -12.10 -23.70
N LEU A 271 2.17 -11.23 -23.62
CA LEU A 271 1.25 -11.18 -22.50
C LEU A 271 0.25 -12.34 -22.62
N PRO A 272 -0.11 -13.02 -21.51
CA PRO A 272 -1.12 -14.08 -21.52
C PRO A 272 -2.51 -13.54 -21.87
N THR A 273 -3.44 -14.46 -22.18
CA THR A 273 -4.87 -14.12 -22.30
C THR A 273 -5.39 -13.56 -20.99
N GLY A 274 -6.24 -12.55 -21.05
CA GLY A 274 -6.81 -11.96 -19.84
C GLY A 274 -7.30 -10.52 -19.99
N LEU A 275 -7.74 -9.97 -18.90
CA LEU A 275 -8.17 -8.58 -18.77
C LEU A 275 -6.98 -7.71 -18.40
N TYR A 276 -6.81 -6.63 -19.15
CA TYR A 276 -5.76 -5.63 -18.97
C TYR A 276 -6.36 -4.25 -18.88
N PHE A 277 -5.59 -3.32 -18.31
CA PHE A 277 -5.98 -1.93 -18.19
C PHE A 277 -4.85 -1.02 -18.68
N VAL A 278 -5.25 0.13 -19.19
CA VAL A 278 -4.36 1.26 -19.46
C VAL A 278 -4.84 2.42 -18.64
N ARG A 279 -3.93 3.03 -17.90
CA ARG A 279 -4.15 4.26 -17.15
C ARG A 279 -3.37 5.39 -17.79
N VAL A 280 -4.06 6.50 -18.06
CA VAL A 280 -3.47 7.78 -18.47
C VAL A 280 -3.67 8.74 -17.32
N SER A 281 -2.61 9.33 -16.80
CA SER A 281 -2.67 10.25 -15.67
C SER A 281 -2.01 11.58 -16.00
N GLN A 282 -2.65 12.67 -15.60
CA GLN A 282 -2.06 14.00 -15.63
C GLN A 282 -0.86 14.05 -14.67
N PHE A 283 0.31 14.50 -15.19
CA PHE A 283 1.43 14.88 -14.34
C PHE A 283 1.44 16.39 -14.10
N GLN A 284 1.31 17.19 -15.17
CA GLN A 284 1.29 18.64 -15.06
C GLN A 284 0.53 19.29 -16.22
N GLY A 285 -0.46 20.12 -15.90
CA GLY A 285 -1.25 20.87 -16.89
C GLY A 285 -2.36 20.04 -17.53
N ASP A 286 -3.16 20.68 -18.37
CA ASP A 286 -4.31 20.08 -19.04
C ASP A 286 -3.93 19.68 -20.47
N THR A 287 -4.26 18.46 -20.89
CA THR A 287 -3.94 17.97 -22.24
C THR A 287 -5.02 17.07 -22.82
N ASN A 288 -5.33 17.29 -24.13
CA ASN A 288 -5.94 16.23 -24.92
C ASN A 288 -4.85 15.22 -25.31
N TYR A 289 -5.27 14.00 -25.59
CA TYR A 289 -4.36 12.94 -26.02
C TYR A 289 -4.98 12.00 -27.04
N ASN A 290 -4.12 11.28 -27.77
CA ASN A 290 -4.49 10.11 -28.55
C ASN A 290 -3.84 8.88 -27.92
N LEU A 291 -4.65 7.92 -27.50
CA LEU A 291 -4.20 6.62 -27.00
C LEU A 291 -4.35 5.59 -28.11
N THR A 292 -3.26 4.92 -28.47
CA THR A 292 -3.24 3.83 -29.46
C THR A 292 -2.78 2.55 -28.79
N LEU A 293 -3.63 1.51 -28.83
CA LEU A 293 -3.30 0.14 -28.41
C LEU A 293 -3.16 -0.74 -29.64
N ALA A 294 -2.07 -1.48 -29.76
CA ALA A 294 -1.85 -2.42 -30.85
C ALA A 294 -1.43 -3.79 -30.30
N SER A 295 -2.18 -4.83 -30.64
CA SER A 295 -1.87 -6.21 -30.28
C SER A 295 -1.36 -6.99 -31.50
N ALA A 296 -0.28 -7.74 -31.29
CA ALA A 296 0.26 -8.69 -32.26
C ALA A 296 0.23 -10.10 -31.64
N PRO A 297 -0.75 -10.93 -32.01
CA PRO A 297 -0.81 -12.30 -31.52
C PRO A 297 0.38 -13.13 -32.03
N GLN A 298 0.71 -14.19 -31.27
CA GLN A 298 1.71 -15.15 -31.71
C GLN A 298 1.27 -15.75 -33.05
N SER A 299 2.10 -15.64 -34.10
CA SER A 299 1.86 -16.33 -35.34
C SER A 299 1.97 -17.83 -35.08
N THR A 300 0.87 -18.56 -35.22
CA THR A 300 0.89 -20.01 -35.31
C THR A 300 1.54 -20.36 -36.66
N SER A 301 2.80 -20.74 -36.61
CA SER A 301 3.42 -21.41 -37.78
C SER A 301 2.65 -22.72 -38.01
N ILE A 302 1.92 -22.81 -39.10
CA ILE A 302 1.30 -24.04 -39.60
C ILE A 302 2.40 -24.94 -40.16
#